data_64827370508ca399595797b75cc65bfe
#
_entry.id   64827370508ca399595797b75cc65bfe
#
_cell.length_a   1.000
_cell.length_b   1.000
_cell.length_c   1.000
_cell.angle_alpha   90.00
_cell.angle_beta   90.00
_cell.angle_gamma   90.00
#
_symmetry.space_group_name_H-M   'P 1'
#
loop_
_entity.id
_entity.type
_entity.pdbx_description
1 polymer ?
#
loop_
_entity_poly.entity_id
_entity_poly.type
_entity_poly.pdbx_seq_one_letter_code
_entity_poly.pdbx_strand_id
1 'polypeptide(L)'
;MHENMFFARTQQLSILEKRIRDLKDGYRQNIAIVGDEHVGKTSIIFKFLQQFCDNRIIPVYIEVRNETLACLCKRFIAVLLYNFLLNSEMPLKEDLEFLITKSSFYIPQTIEKIKALLHTLSKKKKDSVFTELLSLAESIHDETGKHCVIIFDEFHNLETTGVKKIFTEWAKILIVQKSTLYIIISSLKHKARGILSKDLSLLFGNFEIITIEPFDIKTSQDYLTSSLQSVTIHDALKNFIVNFTGGCPLYLTVISEMLTRSPQVSLVNILEELLFDSSGLLFQNFSNYVNRFQGSASKNEQLAILFMIADGHNKIKDIAHLLRKTKKELSSSINALLESDTITQSGDFLKTTDRVLGFWLKFVYQERLNSLTFDAKNQKALFRLKIDSLIQEFIATTKRPVSERMMELLHLFQDDQIQIERKKLRLNHFREVKFVEFKNCNLTDGLLCRSEDSIWVIAFKYDALTEEDIGEFAKECKKFRHKLQQKIIITFQDVDANSRLKALQEKIWTWDINNVNHVLDLFSKQRITVAQTALSAEPLRI
;
A
#
# COMPACT_ATOMS: atom_id res chain seq x y z
N MET A 1 13.88 22.99 -6.70
CA MET A 1 13.00 21.83 -6.55
C MET A 1 13.52 20.79 -7.52
N HIS A 2 14.12 19.72 -7.02
CA HIS A 2 14.44 18.59 -7.89
C HIS A 2 13.10 18.08 -8.44
N GLU A 3 13.00 17.90 -9.76
CA GLU A 3 11.90 17.19 -10.38
C GLU A 3 11.74 15.88 -9.60
N ASN A 4 10.62 15.71 -8.89
CA ASN A 4 10.32 14.48 -8.18
C ASN A 4 10.44 13.35 -9.18
N MET A 5 11.49 12.55 -9.06
CA MET A 5 11.82 11.49 -10.02
C MET A 5 10.71 10.45 -9.94
N PHE A 6 9.74 10.56 -10.86
CA PHE A 6 8.71 9.54 -11.01
C PHE A 6 9.40 8.25 -11.42
N PHE A 7 9.26 7.22 -10.59
CA PHE A 7 9.97 5.97 -10.78
C PHE A 7 9.01 4.80 -10.89
N ALA A 8 9.26 3.90 -11.82
CA ALA A 8 8.42 2.73 -12.11
C ALA A 8 6.96 3.14 -12.50
N ARG A 9 5.98 2.27 -12.30
CA ARG A 9 4.53 2.54 -12.52
C ARG A 9 4.12 2.81 -13.97
N THR A 10 4.94 2.42 -14.94
CA THR A 10 4.64 2.58 -16.39
C THR A 10 3.38 1.82 -16.81
N GLN A 11 3.13 0.65 -16.21
CA GLN A 11 1.92 -0.13 -16.48
C GLN A 11 0.66 0.63 -16.06
N GLN A 12 0.68 1.30 -14.89
CA GLN A 12 -0.46 2.08 -14.42
C GLN A 12 -0.74 3.28 -15.32
N LEU A 13 0.31 3.98 -15.78
CA LEU A 13 0.17 5.07 -16.75
C LEU A 13 -0.42 4.58 -18.06
N SER A 14 0.04 3.46 -18.60
CA SER A 14 -0.47 2.88 -19.86
C SER A 14 -1.94 2.49 -19.76
N ILE A 15 -2.41 2.00 -18.60
CA ILE A 15 -3.83 1.71 -18.38
C ILE A 15 -4.65 3.01 -18.43
N LEU A 16 -4.20 4.08 -17.75
CA LEU A 16 -4.88 5.38 -17.77
C LEU A 16 -5.01 5.92 -19.18
N GLU A 17 -3.92 5.94 -19.95
CA GLU A 17 -3.90 6.38 -21.34
C GLU A 17 -4.84 5.56 -22.22
N LYS A 18 -4.83 4.24 -22.05
CA LYS A 18 -5.73 3.33 -22.77
C LYS A 18 -7.19 3.67 -22.50
N ARG A 19 -7.60 3.84 -21.24
CA ARG A 19 -8.99 4.09 -20.87
C ARG A 19 -9.51 5.45 -21.37
N ILE A 20 -8.63 6.45 -21.47
CA ILE A 20 -9.01 7.74 -22.07
C ILE A 20 -9.12 7.62 -23.59
N ARG A 21 -8.26 6.84 -24.23
CA ARG A 21 -8.40 6.55 -25.66
C ARG A 21 -9.70 5.81 -25.94
N ASP A 22 -9.99 4.75 -25.16
CA ASP A 22 -11.24 3.98 -25.26
C ASP A 22 -12.49 4.91 -25.11
N LEU A 23 -12.44 5.91 -24.17
CA LEU A 23 -13.54 6.88 -23.99
C LEU A 23 -13.85 7.66 -25.28
N LYS A 24 -12.82 8.08 -26.02
CA LYS A 24 -13.00 8.84 -27.28
C LYS A 24 -13.62 7.97 -28.39
N ASP A 25 -13.41 6.67 -28.30
CA ASP A 25 -13.98 5.69 -29.24
C ASP A 25 -15.37 5.18 -28.77
N GLY A 26 -15.93 5.80 -27.70
CA GLY A 26 -17.26 5.48 -27.16
C GLY A 26 -17.28 4.34 -26.13
N TYR A 27 -16.11 3.81 -25.74
CA TYR A 27 -15.99 2.75 -24.74
C TYR A 27 -15.56 3.32 -23.39
N ARG A 28 -16.47 3.39 -22.45
CA ARG A 28 -16.19 3.90 -21.10
C ARG A 28 -15.92 2.77 -20.13
N GLN A 29 -14.76 2.80 -19.49
CA GLN A 29 -14.40 1.97 -18.33
C GLN A 29 -13.81 2.85 -17.24
N ASN A 30 -14.56 3.08 -16.16
CA ASN A 30 -14.07 3.87 -15.03
C ASN A 30 -12.95 3.14 -14.29
N ILE A 31 -12.12 3.90 -13.57
CA ILE A 31 -10.95 3.39 -12.85
C ILE A 31 -11.05 3.72 -11.36
N ALA A 32 -10.72 2.75 -10.52
CA ALA A 32 -10.55 2.93 -9.09
C ALA A 32 -9.10 2.60 -8.71
N ILE A 33 -8.33 3.61 -8.27
CA ILE A 33 -6.95 3.45 -7.79
C ILE A 33 -6.99 3.38 -6.27
N VAL A 34 -6.64 2.23 -5.71
CA VAL A 34 -6.65 2.00 -4.27
C VAL A 34 -5.27 1.55 -3.79
N GLY A 35 -4.87 1.99 -2.61
CA GLY A 35 -3.57 1.62 -2.03
C GLY A 35 -3.35 2.35 -0.71
N ASP A 36 -2.36 1.94 0.07
CA ASP A 36 -2.04 2.57 1.35
C ASP A 36 -1.65 4.05 1.18
N GLU A 37 -1.61 4.80 2.28
CA GLU A 37 -1.05 6.15 2.27
C GLU A 37 0.41 6.10 1.78
N HIS A 38 0.86 7.15 1.09
CA HIS A 38 2.25 7.35 0.67
C HIS A 38 2.83 6.37 -0.39
N VAL A 39 2.00 5.50 -0.98
CA VAL A 39 2.47 4.57 -2.05
C VAL A 39 2.55 5.21 -3.45
N GLY A 40 2.23 6.50 -3.58
CA GLY A 40 2.39 7.27 -4.81
C GLY A 40 1.16 7.28 -5.74
N LYS A 41 -0.06 7.04 -5.25
CA LYS A 41 -1.31 7.09 -6.03
C LYS A 41 -1.51 8.43 -6.75
N THR A 42 -1.47 9.52 -5.98
CA THR A 42 -1.64 10.89 -6.49
C THR A 42 -0.49 11.29 -7.43
N SER A 43 0.73 10.81 -7.17
CA SER A 43 1.88 11.05 -8.05
C SER A 43 1.70 10.44 -9.45
N ILE A 44 1.06 9.25 -9.53
CA ILE A 44 0.72 8.63 -10.82
C ILE A 44 -0.24 9.54 -11.61
N ILE A 45 -1.26 10.09 -10.95
CA ILE A 45 -2.23 10.98 -11.59
C ILE A 45 -1.58 12.28 -12.05
N PHE A 46 -0.75 12.92 -11.20
CA PHE A 46 -0.08 14.15 -11.61
C PHE A 46 0.91 13.91 -12.76
N LYS A 47 1.64 12.80 -12.74
CA LYS A 47 2.51 12.43 -13.86
C LYS A 47 1.72 12.22 -15.13
N PHE A 48 0.59 11.51 -15.02
CA PHE A 48 -0.33 11.32 -16.14
C PHE A 48 -0.85 12.67 -16.68
N LEU A 49 -1.37 13.56 -15.83
CA LEU A 49 -1.89 14.87 -16.24
C LEU A 49 -0.82 15.78 -16.86
N GLN A 50 0.43 15.71 -16.40
CA GLN A 50 1.56 16.45 -16.99
C GLN A 50 1.91 15.98 -18.41
N GLN A 51 1.75 14.70 -18.69
CA GLN A 51 2.08 14.12 -20.01
C GLN A 51 0.91 14.14 -20.98
N PHE A 52 -0.31 14.33 -20.43
CA PHE A 52 -1.52 14.23 -21.20
C PHE A 52 -1.89 15.59 -21.82
N CYS A 53 -1.89 15.64 -23.17
CA CYS A 53 -2.31 16.81 -23.96
C CYS A 53 -3.32 16.35 -25.02
N ASP A 54 -4.61 16.54 -24.77
CA ASP A 54 -5.67 16.31 -25.77
C ASP A 54 -6.77 17.36 -25.61
N ASN A 55 -6.97 18.18 -26.64
CA ASN A 55 -7.94 19.29 -26.63
C ASN A 55 -9.41 18.84 -26.57
N ARG A 56 -9.69 17.54 -26.80
CA ARG A 56 -11.03 16.96 -26.70
C ARG A 56 -11.36 16.47 -25.30
N ILE A 57 -10.39 16.49 -24.37
CA ILE A 57 -10.54 15.99 -23.01
C ILE A 57 -10.38 17.14 -22.02
N ILE A 58 -11.30 17.23 -21.09
CA ILE A 58 -11.27 18.19 -19.98
C ILE A 58 -10.98 17.41 -18.69
N PRO A 59 -9.74 17.46 -18.15
CA PRO A 59 -9.44 16.84 -16.87
C PRO A 59 -9.97 17.69 -15.71
N VAL A 60 -10.63 17.04 -14.75
CA VAL A 60 -11.17 17.70 -13.55
C VAL A 60 -10.65 16.96 -12.33
N TYR A 61 -9.54 17.42 -11.75
CA TYR A 61 -8.95 16.83 -10.55
C TYR A 61 -9.46 17.52 -9.29
N ILE A 62 -10.06 16.75 -8.40
CA ILE A 62 -10.61 17.22 -7.12
C ILE A 62 -10.12 16.30 -6.00
N GLU A 63 -9.30 16.83 -5.11
CA GLU A 63 -9.02 16.21 -3.82
C GLU A 63 -10.23 16.42 -2.91
N VAL A 64 -10.92 15.35 -2.54
CA VAL A 64 -12.10 15.43 -1.67
C VAL A 64 -11.65 15.53 -0.21
N ARG A 65 -11.87 16.70 0.38
CA ARG A 65 -11.52 16.99 1.76
C ARG A 65 -12.74 16.84 2.68
N ASN A 66 -12.52 16.90 3.98
CA ASN A 66 -13.60 17.02 4.94
C ASN A 66 -14.18 18.45 4.90
N GLU A 67 -15.07 18.69 3.96
CA GLU A 67 -15.64 19.99 3.65
C GLU A 67 -17.14 19.91 3.36
N THR A 68 -17.82 21.07 3.34
CA THR A 68 -19.24 21.12 3.00
C THR A 68 -19.45 20.87 1.50
N LEU A 69 -20.62 20.32 1.14
CA LEU A 69 -21.01 20.14 -0.27
C LEU A 69 -20.88 21.44 -1.07
N ALA A 70 -21.21 22.58 -0.47
CA ALA A 70 -21.13 23.88 -1.14
C ALA A 70 -19.69 24.26 -1.53
N CYS A 71 -18.71 23.99 -0.66
CA CYS A 71 -17.29 24.21 -0.96
C CYS A 71 -16.82 23.28 -2.08
N LEU A 72 -17.17 21.99 -1.99
CA LEU A 72 -16.86 21.00 -3.01
C LEU A 72 -17.42 21.42 -4.39
N CYS A 73 -18.70 21.81 -4.45
CA CYS A 73 -19.33 22.24 -5.70
C CYS A 73 -18.66 23.44 -6.31
N LYS A 74 -18.36 24.48 -5.52
CA LYS A 74 -17.67 25.67 -6.05
C LYS A 74 -16.29 25.33 -6.60
N ARG A 75 -15.50 24.51 -5.90
CA ARG A 75 -14.19 24.07 -6.39
C ARG A 75 -14.32 23.23 -7.65
N PHE A 76 -15.27 22.31 -7.68
CA PHE A 76 -15.51 21.48 -8.86
C PHE A 76 -15.84 22.33 -10.08
N ILE A 77 -16.79 23.28 -9.96
CA ILE A 77 -17.18 24.18 -11.04
C ILE A 77 -15.99 25.04 -11.48
N ALA A 78 -15.22 25.59 -10.55
CA ALA A 78 -14.05 26.40 -10.87
C ALA A 78 -13.00 25.59 -11.67
N VAL A 79 -12.66 24.37 -11.20
CA VAL A 79 -11.69 23.49 -11.88
C VAL A 79 -12.22 23.05 -13.26
N LEU A 80 -13.50 22.70 -13.36
CA LEU A 80 -14.15 22.32 -14.62
C LEU A 80 -14.06 23.45 -15.66
N LEU A 81 -14.48 24.67 -15.29
CA LEU A 81 -14.48 25.82 -16.19
C LEU A 81 -13.06 26.30 -16.52
N TYR A 82 -12.14 26.26 -15.53
CA TYR A 82 -10.74 26.61 -15.76
C TYR A 82 -10.10 25.70 -16.81
N ASN A 83 -10.23 24.38 -16.66
CA ASN A 83 -9.65 23.42 -17.60
C ASN A 83 -10.38 23.40 -18.95
N PHE A 84 -11.66 23.72 -18.97
CA PHE A 84 -12.40 23.94 -20.23
C PHE A 84 -11.81 25.11 -21.03
N LEU A 85 -11.56 26.26 -20.37
CA LEU A 85 -11.01 27.46 -20.98
C LEU A 85 -9.50 27.34 -21.27
N LEU A 86 -8.74 26.58 -20.47
CA LEU A 86 -7.31 26.37 -20.69
C LEU A 86 -7.03 25.77 -22.09
N ASN A 87 -7.90 24.88 -22.54
CA ASN A 87 -7.85 24.30 -23.87
C ASN A 87 -8.24 25.29 -25.00
N SER A 88 -8.55 26.55 -24.65
CA SER A 88 -8.98 27.61 -25.58
C SER A 88 -7.93 28.72 -25.76
N GLU A 89 -6.70 28.52 -25.25
CA GLU A 89 -5.55 29.44 -25.37
C GLU A 89 -5.79 30.88 -24.86
N MET A 90 -6.68 31.06 -23.87
CA MET A 90 -7.02 32.39 -23.34
C MET A 90 -6.29 32.68 -22.04
N PRO A 91 -5.95 33.96 -21.75
CA PRO A 91 -5.42 34.35 -20.44
C PRO A 91 -6.49 34.16 -19.37
N LEU A 92 -6.21 33.30 -18.38
CA LEU A 92 -7.14 32.90 -17.34
C LEU A 92 -6.84 33.60 -16.01
N LYS A 93 -7.91 33.87 -15.26
CA LYS A 93 -7.84 34.24 -13.85
C LYS A 93 -8.53 33.19 -13.01
N GLU A 94 -8.00 32.89 -11.84
CA GLU A 94 -8.56 31.92 -10.88
C GLU A 94 -9.73 32.56 -10.08
N ASP A 95 -10.68 33.15 -10.79
CA ASP A 95 -11.90 33.75 -10.21
C ASP A 95 -13.15 33.09 -10.81
N LEU A 96 -14.05 32.60 -9.96
CA LEU A 96 -15.21 31.83 -10.39
C LEU A 96 -16.18 32.67 -11.25
N GLU A 97 -16.40 33.93 -10.89
CA GLU A 97 -17.30 34.84 -11.66
C GLU A 97 -16.72 35.15 -13.03
N PHE A 98 -15.40 35.37 -13.09
CA PHE A 98 -14.69 35.54 -14.36
C PHE A 98 -14.81 34.29 -15.24
N LEU A 99 -14.58 33.08 -14.68
CA LEU A 99 -14.69 31.83 -15.40
C LEU A 99 -16.11 31.61 -15.93
N ILE A 100 -17.15 31.87 -15.12
CA ILE A 100 -18.55 31.78 -15.54
C ILE A 100 -18.82 32.75 -16.69
N THR A 101 -18.40 34.01 -16.58
CA THR A 101 -18.63 35.01 -17.59
C THR A 101 -17.96 34.68 -18.91
N LYS A 102 -16.71 34.22 -18.86
CA LYS A 102 -15.97 33.83 -20.08
C LYS A 102 -16.52 32.56 -20.74
N SER A 103 -16.86 31.55 -19.94
CA SER A 103 -17.42 30.29 -20.47
C SER A 103 -18.82 30.47 -21.07
N SER A 104 -19.58 31.47 -20.66
CA SER A 104 -20.94 31.71 -21.19
C SER A 104 -20.99 31.97 -22.70
N PHE A 105 -19.89 32.39 -23.30
CA PHE A 105 -19.79 32.57 -24.75
C PHE A 105 -19.67 31.22 -25.52
N TYR A 106 -19.22 30.16 -24.86
CA TYR A 106 -18.94 28.88 -25.49
C TYR A 106 -19.92 27.77 -25.07
N ILE A 107 -20.39 27.81 -23.82
CA ILE A 107 -21.27 26.80 -23.21
C ILE A 107 -22.43 27.47 -22.46
N PRO A 108 -23.30 28.24 -23.13
CA PRO A 108 -24.34 29.03 -22.49
C PRO A 108 -25.33 28.18 -21.68
N GLN A 109 -25.76 27.01 -22.18
CA GLN A 109 -26.72 26.14 -21.48
C GLN A 109 -26.11 25.53 -20.20
N THR A 110 -24.84 25.11 -20.27
CA THR A 110 -24.12 24.63 -19.10
C THR A 110 -23.96 25.74 -18.04
N ILE A 111 -23.71 26.97 -18.47
CA ILE A 111 -23.59 28.11 -17.53
C ILE A 111 -24.92 28.44 -16.87
N GLU A 112 -26.05 28.33 -17.55
CA GLU A 112 -27.36 28.47 -16.92
C GLU A 112 -27.60 27.43 -15.84
N LYS A 113 -27.26 26.15 -16.11
CA LYS A 113 -27.32 25.08 -15.12
C LYS A 113 -26.40 25.36 -13.92
N ILE A 114 -25.18 25.85 -14.14
CA ILE A 114 -24.24 26.23 -13.09
C ILE A 114 -24.82 27.33 -12.21
N LYS A 115 -25.40 28.38 -12.80
CA LYS A 115 -26.03 29.48 -12.04
C LYS A 115 -27.21 28.98 -11.20
N ALA A 116 -28.07 28.11 -11.78
CA ALA A 116 -29.18 27.50 -11.06
C ALA A 116 -28.70 26.64 -9.89
N LEU A 117 -27.64 25.84 -10.09
CA LEU A 117 -27.04 25.00 -9.06
C LEU A 117 -26.46 25.83 -7.92
N LEU A 118 -25.70 26.90 -8.23
CA LEU A 118 -25.15 27.82 -7.23
C LEU A 118 -26.26 28.51 -6.43
N HIS A 119 -27.38 28.89 -7.07
CA HIS A 119 -28.54 29.42 -6.39
C HIS A 119 -29.23 28.38 -5.49
N THR A 120 -29.33 27.14 -5.91
CA THR A 120 -29.88 26.02 -5.10
C THR A 120 -29.04 25.76 -3.86
N LEU A 121 -27.72 25.84 -3.97
CA LEU A 121 -26.81 25.72 -2.81
C LEU A 121 -27.09 26.76 -1.72
N SER A 122 -27.51 27.95 -2.09
CA SER A 122 -27.87 29.01 -1.13
C SER A 122 -29.17 28.70 -0.35
N LYS A 123 -30.07 27.89 -0.92
CA LYS A 123 -31.40 27.54 -0.37
C LYS A 123 -31.47 26.27 0.48
N LYS A 124 -30.33 25.63 0.84
CA LYS A 124 -30.22 24.45 1.69
C LYS A 124 -30.88 23.14 1.18
N LYS A 125 -31.35 23.06 -0.06
CA LYS A 125 -31.77 21.80 -0.68
C LYS A 125 -30.55 21.05 -1.22
N LYS A 126 -30.14 19.95 -0.59
CA LYS A 126 -28.84 19.31 -0.86
C LYS A 126 -28.93 17.99 -1.64
N ASP A 127 -30.07 17.33 -1.66
CA ASP A 127 -30.16 15.91 -2.08
C ASP A 127 -29.91 15.70 -3.59
N SER A 128 -30.31 16.65 -4.47
CA SER A 128 -30.06 16.55 -5.92
C SER A 128 -28.81 17.28 -6.41
N VAL A 129 -28.22 18.13 -5.58
CA VAL A 129 -27.11 19.03 -5.98
C VAL A 129 -25.90 18.26 -6.49
N PHE A 130 -25.54 17.14 -5.85
CA PHE A 130 -24.38 16.36 -6.27
C PHE A 130 -24.59 15.69 -7.64
N THR A 131 -25.79 15.19 -7.92
CA THR A 131 -26.11 14.61 -9.21
C THR A 131 -26.21 15.66 -10.30
N GLU A 132 -26.76 16.85 -9.99
CA GLU A 132 -26.78 18.00 -10.90
C GLU A 132 -25.34 18.46 -11.22
N LEU A 133 -24.43 18.49 -10.20
CA LEU A 133 -23.03 18.82 -10.40
C LEU A 133 -22.35 17.88 -11.41
N LEU A 134 -22.54 16.58 -11.25
CA LEU A 134 -21.95 15.60 -12.15
C LEU A 134 -22.55 15.65 -13.56
N SER A 135 -23.81 16.06 -13.71
CA SER A 135 -24.46 16.20 -15.00
C SER A 135 -23.92 17.34 -15.87
N LEU A 136 -23.17 18.29 -15.25
CA LEU A 136 -22.51 19.37 -16.01
C LEU A 136 -21.52 18.85 -17.07
N ALA A 137 -20.85 17.73 -16.79
CA ALA A 137 -19.92 17.10 -17.73
C ALA A 137 -20.63 16.67 -19.03
N GLU A 138 -21.83 16.07 -18.91
CA GLU A 138 -22.64 15.69 -20.06
C GLU A 138 -23.13 16.93 -20.82
N SER A 139 -23.54 17.99 -20.10
CA SER A 139 -23.96 19.23 -20.73
C SER A 139 -22.85 19.88 -21.55
N ILE A 140 -21.61 19.86 -21.08
CA ILE A 140 -20.44 20.33 -21.85
C ILE A 140 -20.23 19.47 -23.11
N HIS A 141 -20.39 18.14 -22.96
CA HIS A 141 -20.28 17.25 -24.10
C HIS A 141 -21.33 17.55 -25.17
N ASP A 142 -22.57 17.73 -24.76
CA ASP A 142 -23.69 18.04 -25.68
C ASP A 142 -23.47 19.36 -26.45
N GLU A 143 -22.86 20.37 -25.77
CA GLU A 143 -22.59 21.67 -26.38
C GLU A 143 -21.32 21.72 -27.25
N THR A 144 -20.31 20.87 -26.95
CA THR A 144 -18.96 21.03 -27.53
C THR A 144 -18.34 19.77 -28.11
N GLY A 145 -18.92 18.61 -27.85
CA GLY A 145 -18.36 17.30 -28.23
C GLY A 145 -17.13 16.90 -27.38
N LYS A 146 -16.73 17.72 -26.37
CA LYS A 146 -15.59 17.39 -25.52
C LYS A 146 -16.00 16.40 -24.43
N HIS A 147 -15.07 15.53 -24.03
CA HIS A 147 -15.27 14.56 -22.96
C HIS A 147 -14.65 15.08 -21.65
N CYS A 148 -15.27 14.76 -20.52
CA CYS A 148 -14.72 15.06 -19.20
C CYS A 148 -14.07 13.82 -18.57
N VAL A 149 -12.90 14.00 -17.95
CA VAL A 149 -12.26 13.01 -17.11
C VAL A 149 -12.26 13.55 -15.69
N ILE A 150 -13.18 13.05 -14.85
CA ILE A 150 -13.37 13.50 -13.48
C ILE A 150 -12.56 12.61 -12.56
N ILE A 151 -11.64 13.22 -11.82
CA ILE A 151 -10.72 12.53 -10.91
C ILE A 151 -11.04 12.98 -9.49
N PHE A 152 -11.58 12.06 -8.68
CA PHE A 152 -11.82 12.29 -7.25
C PHE A 152 -10.73 11.61 -6.44
N ASP A 153 -9.80 12.40 -5.90
CA ASP A 153 -8.82 11.91 -4.95
C ASP A 153 -9.41 11.88 -3.54
N GLU A 154 -9.13 10.83 -2.78
CA GLU A 154 -9.73 10.51 -1.49
C GLU A 154 -11.28 10.53 -1.53
N PHE A 155 -11.85 9.91 -2.58
CA PHE A 155 -13.29 9.93 -2.87
C PHE A 155 -14.17 9.44 -1.72
N HIS A 156 -13.65 8.60 -0.84
CA HIS A 156 -14.36 8.10 0.34
C HIS A 156 -14.79 9.21 1.30
N ASN A 157 -14.17 10.39 1.23
CA ASN A 157 -14.55 11.57 2.00
C ASN A 157 -15.85 12.22 1.50
N LEU A 158 -16.37 11.84 0.34
CA LEU A 158 -17.68 12.32 -0.12
C LEU A 158 -18.80 12.03 0.89
N GLU A 159 -18.70 10.98 1.70
CA GLU A 159 -19.66 10.69 2.78
C GLU A 159 -19.75 11.83 3.81
N THR A 160 -18.67 12.59 4.01
CA THR A 160 -18.61 13.67 5.00
C THR A 160 -19.31 14.96 4.55
N THR A 161 -19.68 15.06 3.26
CA THR A 161 -20.33 16.25 2.69
C THR A 161 -21.78 16.49 3.22
N GLY A 162 -22.33 15.50 3.92
CA GLY A 162 -23.68 15.56 4.50
C GLY A 162 -24.82 15.21 3.53
N VAL A 163 -24.50 14.71 2.33
CA VAL A 163 -25.50 14.18 1.38
C VAL A 163 -25.83 12.73 1.75
N LYS A 164 -27.11 12.45 1.93
CA LYS A 164 -27.55 11.08 2.22
C LYS A 164 -27.37 10.18 1.00
N LYS A 165 -26.76 9.00 1.22
CA LYS A 165 -26.57 7.97 0.17
C LYS A 165 -25.89 8.50 -1.10
N ILE A 166 -24.90 9.37 -0.95
CA ILE A 166 -24.22 10.04 -2.06
C ILE A 166 -23.72 9.06 -3.14
N PHE A 167 -23.16 7.92 -2.76
CA PHE A 167 -22.69 6.91 -3.69
C PHE A 167 -23.82 6.20 -4.45
N THR A 168 -24.94 5.94 -3.78
CA THR A 168 -26.12 5.36 -4.44
C THR A 168 -26.71 6.32 -5.48
N GLU A 169 -26.73 7.62 -5.19
CA GLU A 169 -27.16 8.63 -6.16
C GLU A 169 -26.16 8.76 -7.32
N TRP A 170 -24.87 8.71 -7.01
CA TRP A 170 -23.83 8.70 -8.04
C TRP A 170 -23.93 7.47 -8.95
N ALA A 171 -24.23 6.30 -8.39
CA ALA A 171 -24.44 5.07 -9.19
C ALA A 171 -25.50 5.25 -10.27
N LYS A 172 -26.58 5.99 -10.03
CA LYS A 172 -27.61 6.30 -11.02
C LYS A 172 -27.05 7.11 -12.21
N ILE A 173 -26.19 8.08 -11.90
CA ILE A 173 -25.53 8.90 -12.93
C ILE A 173 -24.55 8.06 -13.77
N LEU A 174 -23.81 7.17 -13.11
CA LEU A 174 -22.88 6.27 -13.81
C LEU A 174 -23.56 5.35 -14.84
N ILE A 175 -24.84 5.04 -14.68
CA ILE A 175 -25.58 4.22 -15.66
C ILE A 175 -25.87 5.02 -16.94
N VAL A 176 -26.21 6.28 -16.80
CA VAL A 176 -26.72 7.14 -17.89
C VAL A 176 -25.60 7.82 -18.64
N GLN A 177 -24.63 8.39 -17.93
CA GLN A 177 -23.52 9.12 -18.55
C GLN A 177 -22.59 8.18 -19.30
N LYS A 178 -22.30 8.48 -20.57
CA LYS A 178 -21.38 7.70 -21.41
C LYS A 178 -20.16 8.52 -21.87
N SER A 179 -20.28 9.84 -21.89
CA SER A 179 -19.25 10.77 -22.35
C SER A 179 -18.24 11.18 -21.28
N THR A 180 -18.42 10.72 -20.05
CA THR A 180 -17.58 11.07 -18.88
C THR A 180 -16.90 9.86 -18.29
N LEU A 181 -15.58 9.93 -18.09
CA LEU A 181 -14.77 8.93 -17.40
C LEU A 181 -14.54 9.37 -15.96
N TYR A 182 -14.74 8.45 -15.02
CA TYR A 182 -14.42 8.68 -13.61
C TYR A 182 -13.17 7.89 -13.22
N ILE A 183 -12.23 8.60 -12.58
CA ILE A 183 -11.07 8.02 -11.91
C ILE A 183 -11.21 8.35 -10.43
N ILE A 184 -11.32 7.34 -9.59
CA ILE A 184 -11.44 7.54 -8.15
C ILE A 184 -10.22 6.98 -7.45
N ILE A 185 -9.76 7.68 -6.42
CA ILE A 185 -8.55 7.33 -5.69
C ILE A 185 -8.89 7.25 -4.21
N SER A 186 -8.34 6.28 -3.51
CA SER A 186 -8.49 6.17 -2.05
C SER A 186 -7.25 5.61 -1.38
N SER A 187 -6.89 6.21 -0.24
CA SER A 187 -5.90 5.68 0.69
C SER A 187 -6.49 4.60 1.62
N LEU A 188 -7.81 4.52 1.77
CA LEU A 188 -8.51 3.53 2.57
C LEU A 188 -9.01 2.38 1.69
N LYS A 189 -8.19 1.33 1.56
CA LYS A 189 -8.47 0.15 0.71
C LYS A 189 -9.75 -0.58 1.12
N HIS A 190 -9.91 -0.82 2.43
CA HIS A 190 -11.07 -1.53 2.96
C HIS A 190 -12.36 -0.76 2.70
N LYS A 191 -12.38 0.52 3.03
CA LYS A 191 -13.53 1.41 2.83
C LYS A 191 -13.87 1.57 1.35
N ALA A 192 -12.87 1.81 0.51
CA ALA A 192 -13.05 1.95 -0.94
C ALA A 192 -13.65 0.69 -1.56
N ARG A 193 -13.15 -0.49 -1.21
CA ARG A 193 -13.71 -1.77 -1.68
C ARG A 193 -15.14 -1.98 -1.20
N GLY A 194 -15.45 -1.58 0.03
CA GLY A 194 -16.82 -1.60 0.57
C GLY A 194 -17.77 -0.75 -0.26
N ILE A 195 -17.42 0.51 -0.54
CA ILE A 195 -18.20 1.43 -1.38
C ILE A 195 -18.37 0.88 -2.80
N LEU A 196 -17.27 0.43 -3.42
CA LEU A 196 -17.29 -0.12 -4.78
C LEU A 196 -18.16 -1.37 -4.91
N SER A 197 -18.16 -2.25 -3.90
CA SER A 197 -18.90 -3.51 -3.95
C SER A 197 -20.37 -3.40 -3.55
N LYS A 198 -20.72 -2.41 -2.73
CA LYS A 198 -22.10 -2.25 -2.21
C LYS A 198 -22.85 -1.12 -2.90
N ASP A 199 -22.27 0.08 -2.92
CA ASP A 199 -22.99 1.30 -3.31
C ASP A 199 -22.79 1.66 -4.78
N LEU A 200 -21.58 1.39 -5.33
CA LEU A 200 -21.23 1.62 -6.73
C LEU A 200 -21.20 0.32 -7.56
N SER A 201 -21.68 -0.79 -6.99
CA SER A 201 -21.75 -2.06 -7.72
C SER A 201 -22.92 -2.01 -8.70
N LEU A 202 -22.62 -1.81 -9.97
CA LEU A 202 -23.55 -1.96 -11.06
C LEU A 202 -23.35 -3.32 -11.74
N LEU A 203 -24.36 -3.82 -12.42
CA LEU A 203 -24.47 -5.17 -13.00
C LEU A 203 -23.25 -5.66 -13.84
N PHE A 204 -22.33 -4.78 -14.23
CA PHE A 204 -21.21 -5.08 -15.13
C PHE A 204 -19.87 -4.44 -14.74
N GLY A 205 -19.53 -4.37 -13.48
CA GLY A 205 -18.18 -3.96 -13.04
C GLY A 205 -17.76 -2.58 -13.56
N ASN A 206 -18.42 -1.50 -13.11
CA ASN A 206 -18.17 -0.15 -13.62
C ASN A 206 -16.77 0.39 -13.40
N PHE A 207 -16.04 -0.17 -12.45
CA PHE A 207 -14.71 0.29 -12.11
C PHE A 207 -13.68 -0.83 -12.28
N GLU A 208 -12.66 -0.55 -13.08
CA GLU A 208 -11.43 -1.34 -13.06
C GLU A 208 -10.62 -0.96 -11.83
N ILE A 209 -10.38 -1.92 -10.94
CA ILE A 209 -9.67 -1.67 -9.69
C ILE A 209 -8.17 -1.89 -9.91
N ILE A 210 -7.40 -0.82 -9.78
CA ILE A 210 -5.93 -0.84 -9.80
C ILE A 210 -5.45 -0.69 -8.35
N THR A 211 -4.85 -1.75 -7.81
CA THR A 211 -4.25 -1.70 -6.48
C THR A 211 -2.80 -1.24 -6.59
N ILE A 212 -2.45 -0.19 -5.87
CA ILE A 212 -1.07 0.31 -5.79
C ILE A 212 -0.46 -0.17 -4.47
N GLU A 213 0.48 -1.08 -4.60
CA GLU A 213 1.26 -1.59 -3.47
C GLU A 213 2.58 -0.80 -3.34
N PRO A 214 3.26 -0.83 -2.16
CA PRO A 214 4.64 -0.37 -2.05
C PRO A 214 5.53 -0.99 -3.14
N PHE A 215 6.68 -0.40 -3.41
CA PHE A 215 7.64 -1.01 -4.33
C PHE A 215 8.08 -2.38 -3.80
N ASP A 216 8.19 -3.36 -4.69
CA ASP A 216 8.83 -4.61 -4.38
C ASP A 216 10.34 -4.41 -4.07
N ILE A 217 10.99 -5.46 -3.61
CA ILE A 217 12.39 -5.39 -3.18
C ILE A 217 13.29 -4.92 -4.33
N LYS A 218 13.11 -5.48 -5.52
CA LYS A 218 13.93 -5.14 -6.71
C LYS A 218 13.70 -3.69 -7.13
N THR A 219 12.45 -3.28 -7.28
CA THR A 219 12.09 -1.89 -7.63
C THR A 219 12.62 -0.89 -6.60
N SER A 220 12.58 -1.23 -5.30
CA SER A 220 13.13 -0.39 -4.23
C SER A 220 14.64 -0.28 -4.30
N GLN A 221 15.35 -1.37 -4.60
CA GLN A 221 16.81 -1.38 -4.78
C GLN A 221 17.22 -0.56 -6.03
N ASP A 222 16.51 -0.74 -7.14
CA ASP A 222 16.72 0.02 -8.38
C ASP A 222 16.49 1.52 -8.15
N TYR A 223 15.43 1.86 -7.39
CA TYR A 223 15.15 3.25 -7.00
C TYR A 223 16.29 3.84 -6.18
N LEU A 224 16.75 3.17 -5.12
CA LEU A 224 17.86 3.66 -4.30
C LEU A 224 19.17 3.77 -5.09
N THR A 225 19.43 2.81 -5.96
CA THR A 225 20.63 2.85 -6.83
C THR A 225 20.59 4.05 -7.77
N SER A 226 19.44 4.34 -8.34
CA SER A 226 19.22 5.50 -9.20
C SER A 226 19.29 6.84 -8.43
N SER A 227 18.69 6.90 -7.22
CA SER A 227 18.60 8.14 -6.43
C SER A 227 19.92 8.48 -5.72
N LEU A 228 20.76 7.48 -5.42
CA LEU A 228 22.00 7.63 -4.65
C LEU A 228 23.27 7.55 -5.53
N GLN A 229 23.18 7.84 -6.83
CA GLN A 229 24.32 7.79 -7.75
C GLN A 229 25.49 8.69 -7.32
N SER A 230 25.20 9.81 -6.65
CA SER A 230 26.20 10.77 -6.16
C SER A 230 26.77 10.43 -4.77
N VAL A 231 26.24 9.38 -4.11
CA VAL A 231 26.63 9.02 -2.73
C VAL A 231 27.09 7.57 -2.70
N THR A 232 28.28 7.34 -2.18
CA THR A 232 28.77 5.98 -1.96
C THR A 232 28.14 5.40 -0.69
N ILE A 233 27.20 4.50 -0.86
CA ILE A 233 26.57 3.77 0.24
C ILE A 233 26.67 2.26 0.00
N HIS A 234 27.00 1.51 1.05
CA HIS A 234 27.17 0.07 0.96
C HIS A 234 25.82 -0.63 0.69
N ASP A 235 25.81 -1.67 -0.14
CA ASP A 235 24.59 -2.38 -0.53
C ASP A 235 23.82 -2.98 0.66
N ALA A 236 24.53 -3.39 1.72
CA ALA A 236 23.89 -3.84 2.94
C ALA A 236 23.03 -2.74 3.61
N LEU A 237 23.43 -1.47 3.55
CA LEU A 237 22.65 -0.35 4.05
C LEU A 237 21.45 -0.04 3.12
N LYS A 238 21.62 -0.14 1.80
CA LYS A 238 20.48 -0.03 0.86
C LYS A 238 19.44 -1.10 1.16
N ASN A 239 19.88 -2.35 1.36
CA ASN A 239 19.00 -3.46 1.72
C ASN A 239 18.32 -3.25 3.08
N PHE A 240 19.02 -2.66 4.05
CA PHE A 240 18.40 -2.26 5.31
C PHE A 240 17.31 -1.22 5.09
N ILE A 241 17.56 -0.16 4.31
CA ILE A 241 16.57 0.87 3.99
C ILE A 241 15.33 0.24 3.33
N VAL A 242 15.50 -0.67 2.37
CA VAL A 242 14.39 -1.40 1.73
C VAL A 242 13.59 -2.19 2.75
N ASN A 243 14.26 -2.94 3.62
CA ASN A 243 13.60 -3.73 4.67
C ASN A 243 12.88 -2.84 5.69
N PHE A 244 13.52 -1.75 6.12
CA PHE A 244 13.01 -0.80 7.11
C PHE A 244 11.76 -0.08 6.62
N THR A 245 11.81 0.47 5.39
CA THR A 245 10.72 1.23 4.77
C THR A 245 9.59 0.35 4.23
N GLY A 246 9.85 -0.96 4.05
CA GLY A 246 8.90 -1.86 3.41
C GLY A 246 8.63 -1.56 1.93
N GLY A 247 9.49 -0.75 1.30
CA GLY A 247 9.33 -0.30 -0.09
C GLY A 247 8.38 0.88 -0.27
N CYS A 248 7.98 1.56 0.82
CA CYS A 248 7.13 2.76 0.73
C CYS A 248 7.86 3.89 -0.01
N PRO A 249 7.34 4.38 -1.16
CA PRO A 249 8.03 5.39 -1.97
C PRO A 249 8.35 6.67 -1.22
N LEU A 250 7.44 7.15 -0.36
CA LEU A 250 7.70 8.36 0.43
C LEU A 250 8.93 8.21 1.31
N TYR A 251 9.04 7.10 2.05
CA TYR A 251 10.16 6.89 2.97
C TYR A 251 11.48 6.69 2.22
N LEU A 252 11.44 5.95 1.10
CA LEU A 252 12.60 5.79 0.23
C LEU A 252 13.07 7.16 -0.29
N THR A 253 12.15 8.01 -0.74
CA THR A 253 12.45 9.35 -1.26
C THR A 253 13.05 10.24 -0.17
N VAL A 254 12.40 10.35 0.99
CA VAL A 254 12.87 11.22 2.06
C VAL A 254 14.25 10.82 2.57
N ILE A 255 14.48 9.52 2.77
CA ILE A 255 15.79 9.01 3.23
C ILE A 255 16.86 9.24 2.16
N SER A 256 16.58 8.93 0.89
CA SER A 256 17.55 9.11 -0.19
C SER A 256 17.89 10.59 -0.45
N GLU A 257 16.90 11.49 -0.37
CA GLU A 257 17.15 12.93 -0.48
C GLU A 257 18.05 13.46 0.65
N MET A 258 17.82 13.03 1.90
CA MET A 258 18.65 13.45 3.03
C MET A 258 20.09 12.92 2.88
N LEU A 259 20.26 11.65 2.48
CA LEU A 259 21.58 11.08 2.18
C LEU A 259 22.29 11.84 1.07
N THR A 260 21.58 12.26 0.03
CA THR A 260 22.15 13.01 -1.09
C THR A 260 22.52 14.44 -0.70
N ARG A 261 21.71 15.11 0.12
CA ARG A 261 21.98 16.48 0.61
C ARG A 261 23.14 16.55 1.59
N SER A 262 23.34 15.48 2.36
CA SER A 262 24.33 15.43 3.44
C SER A 262 25.15 14.13 3.39
N PRO A 263 26.02 13.93 2.38
CA PRO A 263 26.74 12.66 2.17
C PRO A 263 27.68 12.26 3.32
N GLN A 264 28.05 13.22 4.18
CA GLN A 264 28.92 12.98 5.34
C GLN A 264 28.16 12.50 6.59
N VAL A 265 26.83 12.58 6.56
CA VAL A 265 25.97 12.20 7.69
C VAL A 265 25.63 10.72 7.62
N SER A 266 25.79 10.00 8.74
CA SER A 266 25.45 8.58 8.80
C SER A 266 23.94 8.35 8.68
N LEU A 267 23.54 7.18 8.19
CA LEU A 267 22.13 6.76 8.13
C LEU A 267 21.45 6.84 9.51
N VAL A 268 22.18 6.50 10.59
CA VAL A 268 21.67 6.59 11.96
C VAL A 268 21.25 8.01 12.32
N ASN A 269 22.07 9.01 11.98
CA ASN A 269 21.77 10.40 12.26
C ASN A 269 20.58 10.92 11.41
N ILE A 270 20.47 10.47 10.15
CA ILE A 270 19.33 10.81 9.29
C ILE A 270 18.04 10.23 9.85
N LEU A 271 18.04 8.97 10.26
CA LEU A 271 16.84 8.34 10.85
C LEU A 271 16.48 8.98 12.19
N GLU A 272 17.46 9.43 12.97
CA GLU A 272 17.21 10.19 14.21
C GLU A 272 16.53 11.52 13.89
N GLU A 273 17.06 12.31 12.95
CA GLU A 273 16.47 13.59 12.55
C GLU A 273 15.02 13.41 12.04
N LEU A 274 14.77 12.37 11.26
CA LEU A 274 13.44 12.12 10.68
C LEU A 274 12.43 11.62 11.71
N LEU A 275 12.84 10.72 12.62
CA LEU A 275 11.92 9.94 13.45
C LEU A 275 11.89 10.36 14.92
N PHE A 276 12.99 10.91 15.44
CA PHE A 276 13.12 11.23 16.86
C PHE A 276 12.98 12.73 17.13
N ASP A 277 13.58 13.59 16.32
CA ASP A 277 13.52 15.03 16.52
C ASP A 277 12.09 15.54 16.25
N SER A 278 11.58 16.41 17.14
CA SER A 278 10.20 16.93 17.04
C SER A 278 9.92 17.75 15.78
N SER A 279 10.98 18.29 15.15
CA SER A 279 10.93 18.94 13.84
C SER A 279 11.01 17.97 12.66
N GLY A 280 11.29 16.70 12.92
CA GLY A 280 11.43 15.66 11.90
C GLY A 280 10.13 15.41 11.15
N LEU A 281 10.23 15.28 9.84
CA LEU A 281 9.05 15.11 8.97
C LEU A 281 8.21 13.90 9.36
N LEU A 282 8.85 12.76 9.58
CA LEU A 282 8.16 11.51 9.93
C LEU A 282 7.65 11.55 11.36
N PHE A 283 8.38 12.17 12.28
CA PHE A 283 7.92 12.37 13.65
C PHE A 283 6.60 13.16 13.69
N GLN A 284 6.53 14.29 12.96
CA GLN A 284 5.32 15.12 12.91
C GLN A 284 4.15 14.36 12.26
N ASN A 285 4.42 13.64 11.18
CA ASN A 285 3.41 12.84 10.50
C ASN A 285 2.81 11.76 11.41
N PHE A 286 3.66 10.99 12.08
CA PHE A 286 3.21 9.93 13.00
C PHE A 286 2.56 10.47 14.27
N SER A 287 3.04 11.60 14.82
CA SER A 287 2.40 12.26 15.94
C SER A 287 0.98 12.71 15.60
N ASN A 288 0.79 13.32 14.44
CA ASN A 288 -0.53 13.71 13.94
C ASN A 288 -1.42 12.47 13.71
N TYR A 289 -0.85 11.38 13.22
CA TYR A 289 -1.57 10.12 13.02
C TYR A 289 -2.07 9.55 14.35
N VAL A 290 -1.21 9.45 15.37
CA VAL A 290 -1.55 8.91 16.69
C VAL A 290 -2.56 9.78 17.43
N ASN A 291 -2.53 11.10 17.24
CA ASN A 291 -3.52 12.02 17.83
C ASN A 291 -4.97 11.69 17.40
N ARG A 292 -5.18 11.00 16.27
CA ARG A 292 -6.50 10.53 15.84
C ARG A 292 -7.09 9.48 16.80
N PHE A 293 -6.24 8.78 17.55
CA PHE A 293 -6.61 7.73 18.51
C PHE A 293 -6.73 8.24 19.95
N GLN A 294 -6.75 9.55 20.17
CA GLN A 294 -6.93 10.13 21.51
C GLN A 294 -8.39 10.55 21.74
N GLY A 295 -8.81 10.58 22.99
CA GLY A 295 -10.06 11.23 23.42
C GLY A 295 -11.25 10.32 23.77
N SER A 296 -11.19 9.00 23.54
CA SER A 296 -12.24 8.07 24.02
C SER A 296 -11.67 6.73 24.45
N ALA A 297 -12.38 5.99 25.31
CA ALA A 297 -11.95 4.68 25.79
C ALA A 297 -11.70 3.68 24.63
N SER A 298 -12.54 3.69 23.59
CA SER A 298 -12.36 2.86 22.41
C SER A 298 -11.11 3.21 21.62
N LYS A 299 -10.79 4.49 21.46
CA LYS A 299 -9.58 4.95 20.79
C LYS A 299 -8.32 4.61 21.58
N ASN A 300 -8.35 4.72 22.89
CA ASN A 300 -7.24 4.31 23.76
C ASN A 300 -7.00 2.80 23.65
N GLU A 301 -8.05 1.99 23.54
CA GLU A 301 -7.94 0.55 23.30
C GLU A 301 -7.31 0.25 21.93
N GLN A 302 -7.72 0.96 20.88
CA GLN A 302 -7.10 0.84 19.55
C GLN A 302 -5.60 1.14 19.60
N LEU A 303 -5.21 2.19 20.30
CA LEU A 303 -3.80 2.56 20.49
C LEU A 303 -3.04 1.49 21.28
N ALA A 304 -3.66 0.91 22.32
CA ALA A 304 -3.06 -0.18 23.09
C ALA A 304 -2.83 -1.43 22.21
N ILE A 305 -3.77 -1.77 21.33
CA ILE A 305 -3.62 -2.86 20.36
C ILE A 305 -2.43 -2.57 19.42
N LEU A 306 -2.29 -1.33 18.93
CA LEU A 306 -1.17 -0.94 18.07
C LEU A 306 0.19 -1.07 18.79
N PHE A 307 0.26 -0.72 20.07
CA PHE A 307 1.46 -0.93 20.86
C PHE A 307 1.81 -2.40 21.02
N MET A 308 0.83 -3.26 21.32
CA MET A 308 1.06 -4.69 21.43
C MET A 308 1.62 -5.27 20.12
N ILE A 309 1.04 -4.88 18.98
CA ILE A 309 1.53 -5.31 17.67
C ILE A 309 2.95 -4.78 17.42
N ALA A 310 3.23 -3.51 17.74
CA ALA A 310 4.56 -2.91 17.59
C ALA A 310 5.62 -3.61 18.46
N ASP A 311 5.23 -4.11 19.64
CA ASP A 311 6.08 -4.90 20.53
C ASP A 311 6.30 -6.35 20.07
N GLY A 312 5.59 -6.79 19.01
CA GLY A 312 5.72 -8.12 18.44
C GLY A 312 4.65 -9.12 18.90
N HIS A 313 3.67 -8.68 19.70
CA HIS A 313 2.51 -9.50 20.07
C HIS A 313 1.48 -9.48 18.93
N ASN A 314 1.74 -10.25 17.89
CA ASN A 314 0.96 -10.20 16.64
C ASN A 314 -0.28 -11.09 16.64
N LYS A 315 -0.43 -12.01 17.60
CA LYS A 315 -1.56 -12.95 17.64
C LYS A 315 -2.72 -12.35 18.44
N ILE A 316 -3.93 -12.42 17.88
CA ILE A 316 -5.16 -11.91 18.53
C ILE A 316 -5.34 -12.51 19.94
N LYS A 317 -4.98 -13.80 20.13
CA LYS A 317 -5.07 -14.48 21.44
C LYS A 317 -4.13 -13.86 22.48
N ASP A 318 -2.89 -13.50 22.06
CA ASP A 318 -1.89 -12.95 22.96
C ASP A 318 -2.24 -11.50 23.34
N ILE A 319 -2.70 -10.70 22.36
CA ILE A 319 -3.22 -9.34 22.61
C ILE A 319 -4.39 -9.38 23.59
N ALA A 320 -5.34 -10.31 23.38
CA ALA A 320 -6.49 -10.46 24.28
C ALA A 320 -6.08 -10.81 25.71
N HIS A 321 -5.12 -11.73 25.86
CA HIS A 321 -4.58 -12.11 27.17
C HIS A 321 -3.88 -10.92 27.87
N LEU A 322 -3.01 -10.20 27.14
CA LEU A 322 -2.27 -9.04 27.70
C LEU A 322 -3.20 -7.91 28.11
N LEU A 323 -4.24 -7.64 27.34
CA LEU A 323 -5.24 -6.62 27.66
C LEU A 323 -6.31 -7.10 28.65
N ARG A 324 -6.25 -8.35 29.12
CA ARG A 324 -7.22 -8.99 30.02
C ARG A 324 -8.65 -8.90 29.49
N LYS A 325 -8.82 -9.15 28.18
CA LYS A 325 -10.07 -9.10 27.46
C LYS A 325 -10.29 -10.37 26.64
N THR A 326 -11.54 -10.65 26.31
CA THR A 326 -11.88 -11.72 25.39
C THR A 326 -11.70 -11.24 23.92
N LYS A 327 -11.53 -12.18 23.00
CA LYS A 327 -11.47 -11.87 21.55
C LYS A 327 -12.73 -11.12 21.07
N LYS A 328 -13.90 -11.42 21.66
CA LYS A 328 -15.17 -10.78 21.32
C LYS A 328 -15.21 -9.32 21.74
N GLU A 329 -14.69 -8.98 22.90
CA GLU A 329 -14.62 -7.60 23.38
C GLU A 329 -13.68 -6.75 22.53
N LEU A 330 -12.57 -7.32 22.04
CA LEU A 330 -11.62 -6.61 21.19
C LEU A 330 -12.07 -6.48 19.73
N SER A 331 -13.08 -7.25 19.31
CA SER A 331 -13.47 -7.32 17.89
C SER A 331 -13.88 -5.97 17.31
N SER A 332 -14.55 -5.12 18.09
CA SER A 332 -14.96 -3.77 17.65
C SER A 332 -13.75 -2.88 17.37
N SER A 333 -12.75 -2.86 18.28
CA SER A 333 -11.54 -2.06 18.13
C SER A 333 -10.63 -2.59 17.01
N ILE A 334 -10.53 -3.92 16.87
CA ILE A 334 -9.80 -4.55 15.77
C ILE A 334 -10.46 -4.21 14.43
N ASN A 335 -11.78 -4.33 14.32
CA ASN A 335 -12.50 -3.99 13.09
C ASN A 335 -12.33 -2.51 12.72
N ALA A 336 -12.40 -1.59 13.69
CA ALA A 336 -12.15 -0.17 13.43
C ALA A 336 -10.72 0.09 12.89
N LEU A 337 -9.72 -0.62 13.41
CA LEU A 337 -8.34 -0.53 12.92
C LEU A 337 -8.17 -1.16 11.52
N LEU A 338 -8.92 -2.22 11.20
CA LEU A 338 -8.97 -2.83 9.86
C LEU A 338 -9.68 -1.90 8.86
N GLU A 339 -10.80 -1.31 9.25
CA GLU A 339 -11.58 -0.38 8.40
C GLU A 339 -10.79 0.91 8.09
N SER A 340 -9.91 1.33 9.01
CA SER A 340 -9.00 2.46 8.79
C SER A 340 -7.70 2.06 8.09
N ASP A 341 -7.56 0.81 7.64
CA ASP A 341 -6.33 0.25 7.04
C ASP A 341 -5.05 0.46 7.87
N THR A 342 -5.19 0.70 9.19
CA THR A 342 -4.07 0.85 10.13
C THR A 342 -3.36 -0.47 10.39
N ILE A 343 -4.14 -1.55 10.42
CA ILE A 343 -3.64 -2.92 10.55
C ILE A 343 -4.20 -3.80 9.43
N THR A 344 -3.52 -4.90 9.19
CA THR A 344 -4.01 -6.00 8.35
C THR A 344 -4.13 -7.27 9.18
N GLN A 345 -5.05 -8.15 8.79
CA GLN A 345 -5.25 -9.43 9.44
C GLN A 345 -4.92 -10.57 8.47
N SER A 346 -4.14 -11.54 8.95
CA SER A 346 -3.87 -12.79 8.25
C SER A 346 -4.18 -13.95 9.20
N GLY A 347 -5.39 -14.49 9.11
CA GLY A 347 -5.86 -15.52 10.03
C GLY A 347 -5.88 -15.05 11.49
N ASP A 348 -5.05 -15.68 12.33
CA ASP A 348 -4.93 -15.36 13.77
C ASP A 348 -4.01 -14.15 14.05
N PHE A 349 -3.31 -13.66 13.03
CA PHE A 349 -2.30 -12.61 13.18
C PHE A 349 -2.81 -11.25 12.76
N LEU A 350 -2.38 -10.23 13.48
CA LEU A 350 -2.51 -8.82 13.15
C LEU A 350 -1.13 -8.23 12.86
N LYS A 351 -1.07 -7.27 11.95
CA LYS A 351 0.16 -6.59 11.57
C LYS A 351 -0.15 -5.12 11.27
N THR A 352 0.71 -4.20 11.67
CA THR A 352 0.64 -2.80 11.22
C THR A 352 0.86 -2.72 9.71
N THR A 353 0.07 -1.93 9.03
CA THR A 353 0.21 -1.70 7.60
C THR A 353 1.52 -0.98 7.29
N ASP A 354 1.86 0.00 8.12
CA ASP A 354 3.09 0.79 8.02
C ASP A 354 4.16 0.28 9.01
N ARG A 355 5.29 -0.18 8.46
CA ARG A 355 6.42 -0.71 9.24
C ARG A 355 7.17 0.38 10.01
N VAL A 356 7.36 1.53 9.39
CA VAL A 356 8.08 2.66 10.01
C VAL A 356 7.25 3.25 11.14
N LEU A 357 5.93 3.33 10.98
CA LEU A 357 5.02 3.69 12.08
C LEU A 357 5.13 2.68 13.24
N GLY A 358 5.12 1.38 12.96
CA GLY A 358 5.29 0.34 13.99
C GLY A 358 6.61 0.50 14.76
N PHE A 359 7.70 0.74 14.05
CA PHE A 359 9.00 1.06 14.65
C PHE A 359 8.94 2.32 15.52
N TRP A 360 8.36 3.40 14.99
CA TRP A 360 8.25 4.67 15.70
C TRP A 360 7.39 4.57 16.97
N LEU A 361 6.27 3.83 16.91
CA LEU A 361 5.42 3.56 18.07
C LEU A 361 6.22 2.89 19.20
N LYS A 362 7.02 1.88 18.86
CA LYS A 362 7.81 1.11 19.82
C LYS A 362 8.99 1.91 20.42
N PHE A 363 9.81 2.52 19.58
CA PHE A 363 11.11 3.05 19.98
C PHE A 363 11.14 4.57 20.21
N VAL A 364 10.07 5.27 19.87
CA VAL A 364 9.98 6.72 20.09
C VAL A 364 8.79 7.08 20.95
N TYR A 365 7.59 6.71 20.53
CA TYR A 365 6.37 7.16 21.20
C TYR A 365 6.17 6.48 22.55
N GLN A 366 6.31 5.18 22.63
CA GLN A 366 6.15 4.39 23.85
C GLN A 366 7.25 4.73 24.88
N GLU A 367 8.49 4.89 24.42
CA GLU A 367 9.60 5.32 25.29
C GLU A 367 9.35 6.71 25.90
N ARG A 368 8.77 7.64 25.13
CA ARG A 368 8.38 8.96 25.65
C ARG A 368 7.27 8.88 26.69
N LEU A 369 6.28 7.99 26.51
CA LEU A 369 5.20 7.80 27.47
C LEU A 369 5.68 7.16 28.77
N ASN A 370 6.65 6.25 28.70
CA ASN A 370 7.19 5.51 29.86
C ASN A 370 8.26 6.31 30.63
N SER A 371 8.77 7.39 30.06
CA SER A 371 9.83 8.20 30.69
C SER A 371 9.27 9.05 31.84
N LEU A 372 9.74 8.79 33.06
CA LEU A 372 9.40 9.60 34.24
C LEU A 372 10.14 10.93 34.28
N THR A 373 11.31 11.00 33.63
CA THR A 373 12.14 12.19 33.54
C THR A 373 12.50 12.41 32.08
N PHE A 374 12.07 13.54 31.51
CA PHE A 374 12.38 13.87 30.13
C PHE A 374 13.83 14.35 30.00
N ASP A 375 14.76 13.40 29.85
CA ASP A 375 16.13 13.70 29.43
C ASP A 375 16.28 13.45 27.93
N ALA A 376 16.05 14.50 27.16
CA ALA A 376 16.10 14.45 25.70
C ALA A 376 17.47 13.97 25.17
N LYS A 377 18.57 14.30 25.83
CA LYS A 377 19.92 13.90 25.38
C LYS A 377 20.13 12.40 25.56
N ASN A 378 19.73 11.87 26.72
CA ASN A 378 19.87 10.45 27.00
C ASN A 378 18.94 9.61 26.10
N GLN A 379 17.70 10.02 25.94
CA GLN A 379 16.76 9.34 25.03
C GLN A 379 17.25 9.35 23.57
N LYS A 380 17.84 10.46 23.13
CA LYS A 380 18.43 10.58 21.80
C LYS A 380 19.60 9.62 21.62
N ALA A 381 20.47 9.51 22.59
CA ALA A 381 21.59 8.57 22.58
C ALA A 381 21.12 7.10 22.56
N LEU A 382 20.10 6.76 23.37
CA LEU A 382 19.51 5.43 23.38
C LEU A 382 18.86 5.08 22.04
N PHE A 383 18.18 6.03 21.41
CA PHE A 383 17.58 5.84 20.08
C PHE A 383 18.65 5.54 19.00
N ARG A 384 19.77 6.27 19.02
CA ARG A 384 20.91 6.01 18.12
C ARG A 384 21.46 4.60 18.30
N LEU A 385 21.72 4.21 19.54
CA LEU A 385 22.23 2.86 19.85
C LEU A 385 21.25 1.78 19.37
N LYS A 386 19.95 2.03 19.49
CA LYS A 386 18.92 1.11 19.05
C LYS A 386 18.90 0.94 17.54
N ILE A 387 18.95 2.04 16.77
CA ILE A 387 19.03 1.98 15.32
C ILE A 387 20.31 1.31 14.86
N ASP A 388 21.45 1.66 15.45
CA ASP A 388 22.71 1.03 15.10
C ASP A 388 22.66 -0.48 15.35
N SER A 389 22.18 -0.91 16.52
CA SER A 389 21.98 -2.33 16.84
C SER A 389 21.07 -3.03 15.80
N LEU A 390 19.99 -2.40 15.36
CA LEU A 390 19.09 -2.96 14.35
C LEU A 390 19.77 -3.09 12.97
N ILE A 391 20.60 -2.12 12.58
CA ILE A 391 21.37 -2.19 11.34
C ILE A 391 22.37 -3.35 11.43
N GLN A 392 23.10 -3.48 12.52
CA GLN A 392 24.07 -4.57 12.72
C GLN A 392 23.39 -5.95 12.72
N GLU A 393 22.29 -6.08 13.46
CA GLU A 393 21.48 -7.31 13.48
C GLU A 393 20.97 -7.66 12.08
N PHE A 394 20.50 -6.65 11.33
CA PHE A 394 20.06 -6.84 9.94
C PHE A 394 21.20 -7.38 9.08
N ILE A 395 22.37 -6.78 9.14
CA ILE A 395 23.54 -7.17 8.34
C ILE A 395 23.98 -8.59 8.73
N ALA A 396 24.04 -8.89 10.02
CA ALA A 396 24.41 -10.22 10.52
C ALA A 396 23.41 -11.29 10.05
N THR A 397 22.12 -11.02 10.16
CA THR A 397 21.05 -11.94 9.74
C THR A 397 21.05 -12.16 8.22
N THR A 398 21.35 -11.13 7.43
CA THR A 398 21.38 -11.24 5.96
C THR A 398 22.52 -12.16 5.49
N LYS A 399 23.59 -12.32 6.26
CA LYS A 399 24.70 -13.24 5.95
C LYS A 399 24.38 -14.71 6.21
N ARG A 400 23.30 -15.01 6.93
CA ARG A 400 22.91 -16.37 7.29
C ARG A 400 22.15 -17.04 6.15
N PRO A 401 22.35 -18.37 5.92
CA PRO A 401 21.61 -19.14 4.93
C PRO A 401 20.10 -19.01 5.12
N VAL A 402 19.37 -18.90 4.00
CA VAL A 402 17.90 -18.79 4.06
C VAL A 402 17.29 -20.04 4.69
N SER A 403 17.84 -21.21 4.43
CA SER A 403 17.39 -22.49 5.01
C SER A 403 17.44 -22.50 6.54
N GLU A 404 18.49 -21.92 7.16
CA GLU A 404 18.59 -21.78 8.62
C GLU A 404 17.52 -20.83 9.16
N ARG A 405 17.33 -19.69 8.49
CA ARG A 405 16.31 -18.68 8.87
C ARG A 405 14.90 -19.27 8.77
N MET A 406 14.65 -20.08 7.75
CA MET A 406 13.38 -20.80 7.60
C MET A 406 13.22 -21.88 8.66
N MET A 407 14.28 -22.59 9.05
CA MET A 407 14.21 -23.56 10.15
C MET A 407 13.83 -22.88 11.48
N GLU A 408 14.44 -21.73 11.80
CA GLU A 408 14.05 -20.95 12.98
C GLU A 408 12.60 -20.47 12.94
N LEU A 409 12.13 -20.02 11.76
CA LEU A 409 10.74 -19.61 11.58
C LEU A 409 9.76 -20.76 11.83
N LEU A 410 10.05 -21.95 11.29
CA LEU A 410 9.19 -23.14 11.43
C LEU A 410 9.07 -23.61 12.88
N HIS A 411 10.10 -23.42 13.70
CA HIS A 411 10.04 -23.72 15.14
C HIS A 411 9.12 -22.77 15.94
N LEU A 412 8.74 -21.62 15.37
CA LEU A 412 7.82 -20.66 16.02
C LEU A 412 6.34 -20.99 15.77
N PHE A 413 6.03 -21.93 14.90
CA PHE A 413 4.66 -22.30 14.57
C PHE A 413 3.98 -23.01 15.74
N GLN A 414 2.74 -22.63 16.05
CA GLN A 414 1.96 -23.11 17.19
C GLN A 414 0.51 -23.40 16.84
N ASP A 415 0.29 -24.13 15.74
CA ASP A 415 -1.04 -24.49 15.23
C ASP A 415 -1.92 -23.29 14.85
N ASP A 416 -1.29 -22.17 14.53
CA ASP A 416 -1.96 -20.94 14.15
C ASP A 416 -2.47 -21.02 12.70
N GLN A 417 -3.52 -20.24 12.40
CA GLN A 417 -4.01 -20.10 11.03
C GLN A 417 -3.49 -18.82 10.41
N ILE A 418 -3.08 -18.90 9.15
CA ILE A 418 -2.71 -17.76 8.32
C ILE A 418 -3.45 -17.81 6.98
N GLN A 419 -3.42 -16.71 6.28
CA GLN A 419 -3.89 -16.60 4.91
C GLN A 419 -2.73 -16.17 4.01
N ILE A 420 -2.37 -17.01 3.03
CA ILE A 420 -1.43 -16.66 1.96
C ILE A 420 -2.25 -16.52 0.69
N GLU A 421 -2.24 -15.33 0.08
CA GLU A 421 -3.10 -14.97 -1.05
C GLU A 421 -4.59 -15.21 -0.70
N ARG A 422 -5.24 -16.19 -1.35
CA ARG A 422 -6.64 -16.59 -1.10
C ARG A 422 -6.78 -17.89 -0.34
N LYS A 423 -5.67 -18.54 0.03
CA LYS A 423 -5.67 -19.85 0.67
C LYS A 423 -5.41 -19.75 2.16
N LYS A 424 -6.20 -20.45 2.95
CA LYS A 424 -5.95 -20.61 4.39
C LYS A 424 -4.95 -21.74 4.61
N LEU A 425 -3.98 -21.51 5.47
CA LEU A 425 -2.94 -22.47 5.85
C LEU A 425 -2.89 -22.55 7.37
N ARG A 426 -2.87 -23.78 7.91
CA ARG A 426 -2.57 -24.04 9.32
C ARG A 426 -1.07 -24.24 9.47
N LEU A 427 -0.44 -23.46 10.33
CA LEU A 427 0.97 -23.54 10.68
C LEU A 427 1.13 -24.53 11.82
N ASN A 428 1.36 -25.80 11.50
CA ASN A 428 1.43 -26.87 12.50
C ASN A 428 2.60 -26.66 13.46
N HIS A 429 2.42 -27.00 14.72
CA HIS A 429 3.53 -27.07 15.67
C HIS A 429 4.43 -28.25 15.31
N PHE A 430 5.68 -27.98 14.92
CA PHE A 430 6.66 -29.02 14.56
C PHE A 430 7.51 -29.40 15.76
N ARG A 431 7.52 -30.68 16.09
CA ARG A 431 8.41 -31.25 17.11
C ARG A 431 9.84 -31.38 16.61
N GLU A 432 9.99 -31.58 15.30
CA GLU A 432 11.29 -31.80 14.68
C GLU A 432 11.33 -31.08 13.32
N VAL A 433 12.39 -30.28 13.10
CA VAL A 433 12.73 -29.69 11.81
C VAL A 433 14.17 -30.06 11.51
N LYS A 434 14.40 -30.77 10.38
CA LYS A 434 15.74 -31.25 9.98
C LYS A 434 16.07 -30.85 8.56
N PHE A 435 17.33 -30.59 8.31
CA PHE A 435 17.85 -30.51 6.96
C PHE A 435 17.77 -31.85 6.25
N VAL A 436 17.42 -31.83 4.97
CA VAL A 436 17.34 -32.99 4.09
C VAL A 436 17.97 -32.65 2.75
N GLU A 437 18.86 -33.51 2.27
CA GLU A 437 19.39 -33.42 0.92
C GLU A 437 18.57 -34.33 -0.02
N PHE A 438 18.21 -33.80 -1.18
CA PHE A 438 17.50 -34.54 -2.22
C PHE A 438 18.53 -35.11 -3.22
N LYS A 439 18.78 -36.41 -3.16
CA LYS A 439 19.89 -37.05 -3.90
C LYS A 439 19.72 -37.12 -5.43
N ASN A 440 18.49 -36.98 -5.93
CA ASN A 440 18.17 -37.13 -7.37
C ASN A 440 17.42 -35.91 -7.91
N CYS A 441 17.77 -34.74 -7.46
CA CYS A 441 17.03 -33.51 -7.74
C CYS A 441 17.99 -32.35 -7.82
N ASN A 442 17.78 -31.44 -8.74
CA ASN A 442 18.49 -30.14 -8.81
C ASN A 442 18.12 -29.19 -7.65
N LEU A 443 17.33 -29.65 -6.70
CA LEU A 443 16.97 -29.00 -5.46
C LEU A 443 17.88 -29.52 -4.35
N THR A 444 18.95 -28.78 -4.07
CA THR A 444 20.02 -29.27 -3.19
C THR A 444 19.66 -29.23 -1.72
N ASP A 445 18.95 -28.21 -1.28
CA ASP A 445 18.63 -27.98 0.12
C ASP A 445 17.15 -28.18 0.41
N GLY A 446 16.84 -28.86 1.50
CA GLY A 446 15.48 -29.02 1.96
C GLY A 446 15.32 -29.08 3.46
N LEU A 447 14.09 -28.93 3.91
CA LEU A 447 13.69 -29.08 5.31
C LEU A 447 12.56 -30.11 5.41
N LEU A 448 12.74 -31.05 6.34
CA LEU A 448 11.72 -32.02 6.74
C LEU A 448 11.17 -31.59 8.10
N CYS A 449 9.88 -31.25 8.13
CA CYS A 449 9.20 -30.79 9.33
C CYS A 449 8.20 -31.84 9.78
N ARG A 450 8.30 -32.32 11.03
CA ARG A 450 7.44 -33.36 11.59
C ARG A 450 6.64 -32.81 12.77
N SER A 451 5.33 -32.94 12.69
CA SER A 451 4.41 -32.80 13.83
C SER A 451 3.95 -34.20 14.29
N GLU A 452 3.04 -34.26 15.25
CA GLU A 452 2.44 -35.56 15.68
C GLU A 452 1.74 -36.27 14.53
N ASP A 453 0.98 -35.55 13.72
CA ASP A 453 0.06 -36.12 12.74
C ASP A 453 0.40 -35.74 11.29
N SER A 454 1.39 -34.91 11.05
CA SER A 454 1.68 -34.40 9.73
C SER A 454 3.16 -34.17 9.46
N ILE A 455 3.52 -34.24 8.19
CA ILE A 455 4.86 -33.95 7.67
C ILE A 455 4.75 -32.87 6.61
N TRP A 456 5.63 -31.87 6.70
CA TRP A 456 5.88 -30.94 5.62
C TRP A 456 7.26 -31.19 5.03
N VAL A 457 7.36 -31.11 3.70
CA VAL A 457 8.63 -31.18 2.98
C VAL A 457 8.80 -29.88 2.23
N ILE A 458 9.89 -29.17 2.51
CA ILE A 458 10.20 -27.87 1.92
C ILE A 458 11.52 -28.00 1.15
N ALA A 459 11.55 -27.52 -0.08
CA ALA A 459 12.76 -27.40 -0.88
C ALA A 459 13.04 -25.96 -1.27
N PHE A 460 14.31 -25.64 -1.54
CA PHE A 460 14.74 -24.31 -1.98
C PHE A 460 15.23 -24.37 -3.42
N LYS A 461 14.81 -23.41 -4.25
CA LYS A 461 15.27 -23.24 -5.63
C LYS A 461 15.71 -21.81 -5.85
N TYR A 462 17.02 -21.63 -5.99
CA TYR A 462 17.64 -20.31 -6.18
C TYR A 462 17.63 -19.86 -7.64
N ASP A 463 17.69 -20.82 -8.57
CA ASP A 463 17.60 -20.61 -10.02
C ASP A 463 16.15 -20.73 -10.50
N ALA A 464 15.93 -20.60 -11.82
CA ALA A 464 14.62 -20.79 -12.43
C ALA A 464 14.08 -22.21 -12.15
N LEU A 465 12.82 -22.27 -11.67
CA LEU A 465 12.14 -23.53 -11.39
C LEU A 465 11.62 -24.15 -12.69
N THR A 466 11.98 -25.40 -12.96
CA THR A 466 11.55 -26.14 -14.16
C THR A 466 10.49 -27.19 -13.84
N GLU A 467 9.77 -27.65 -14.88
CA GLU A 467 8.81 -28.76 -14.74
C GLU A 467 9.48 -30.06 -14.29
N GLU A 468 10.75 -30.27 -14.68
CA GLU A 468 11.55 -31.43 -14.29
C GLU A 468 11.87 -31.42 -12.80
N ASP A 469 12.33 -30.26 -12.26
CA ASP A 469 12.56 -30.07 -10.82
C ASP A 469 11.32 -30.44 -9.99
N ILE A 470 10.14 -30.00 -10.45
CA ILE A 470 8.86 -30.26 -9.80
C ILE A 470 8.54 -31.76 -9.82
N GLY A 471 8.78 -32.43 -10.96
CA GLY A 471 8.57 -33.86 -11.11
C GLY A 471 9.49 -34.70 -10.22
N GLU A 472 10.76 -34.32 -10.13
CA GLU A 472 11.75 -34.95 -9.27
C GLU A 472 11.42 -34.77 -7.78
N PHE A 473 11.09 -33.54 -7.37
CA PHE A 473 10.66 -33.24 -6.00
C PHE A 473 9.41 -34.05 -5.62
N ALA A 474 8.45 -34.14 -6.54
CA ALA A 474 7.24 -34.95 -6.31
C ALA A 474 7.58 -36.45 -6.07
N LYS A 475 8.57 -37.00 -6.80
CA LYS A 475 9.05 -38.38 -6.60
C LYS A 475 9.73 -38.55 -5.23
N GLU A 476 10.61 -37.62 -4.85
CA GLU A 476 11.26 -37.62 -3.54
C GLU A 476 10.24 -37.53 -2.38
N CYS A 477 9.22 -36.70 -2.51
CA CYS A 477 8.13 -36.58 -1.52
C CYS A 477 7.34 -37.88 -1.34
N LYS A 478 7.31 -38.78 -2.34
CA LYS A 478 6.63 -40.10 -2.21
C LYS A 478 7.22 -40.99 -1.10
N LYS A 479 8.46 -40.74 -0.70
CA LYS A 479 9.10 -41.45 0.43
C LYS A 479 8.39 -41.16 1.77
N PHE A 480 7.67 -40.04 1.88
CA PHE A 480 7.00 -39.59 3.09
C PHE A 480 5.47 -39.73 3.02
N ARG A 481 4.92 -40.61 2.19
CA ARG A 481 3.47 -40.73 1.90
C ARG A 481 2.59 -40.81 3.13
N HIS A 482 3.02 -41.50 4.17
CA HIS A 482 2.31 -41.59 5.42
C HIS A 482 2.46 -40.26 6.19
N LYS A 483 1.37 -39.53 6.42
CA LYS A 483 1.33 -38.25 7.11
C LYS A 483 1.83 -37.02 6.31
N LEU A 484 2.16 -37.14 5.02
CA LEU A 484 2.56 -36.00 4.19
C LEU A 484 1.37 -35.07 3.96
N GLN A 485 1.42 -33.84 4.55
CA GLN A 485 0.37 -32.85 4.46
C GLN A 485 0.70 -31.76 3.44
N GLN A 486 1.95 -31.27 3.44
CA GLN A 486 2.35 -30.16 2.57
C GLN A 486 3.67 -30.48 1.85
N LYS A 487 3.71 -30.07 0.59
CA LYS A 487 4.90 -30.04 -0.25
C LYS A 487 5.10 -28.59 -0.69
N ILE A 488 6.23 -27.98 -0.36
CA ILE A 488 6.49 -26.57 -0.62
C ILE A 488 7.82 -26.44 -1.36
N ILE A 489 7.85 -25.68 -2.45
CA ILE A 489 9.09 -25.22 -3.08
C ILE A 489 9.18 -23.71 -2.89
N ILE A 490 10.23 -23.25 -2.24
CA ILE A 490 10.54 -21.83 -2.08
C ILE A 490 11.39 -21.39 -3.26
N THR A 491 10.93 -20.41 -4.02
CA THR A 491 11.59 -19.90 -5.23
C THR A 491 12.02 -18.46 -5.04
N PHE A 492 13.21 -18.13 -5.58
CA PHE A 492 13.79 -16.79 -5.54
C PHE A 492 13.73 -16.09 -6.90
N GLN A 493 13.26 -16.77 -7.92
CA GLN A 493 12.98 -16.25 -9.25
C GLN A 493 11.51 -16.48 -9.61
N ASP A 494 11.03 -15.72 -10.59
CA ASP A 494 9.67 -15.87 -11.09
C ASP A 494 9.45 -17.24 -11.70
N VAL A 495 8.31 -17.84 -11.38
CA VAL A 495 7.91 -19.17 -11.89
C VAL A 495 7.09 -18.97 -13.15
N ASP A 496 7.48 -19.62 -14.23
CA ASP A 496 6.74 -19.60 -15.50
C ASP A 496 5.37 -20.30 -15.40
N ALA A 497 4.50 -20.06 -16.37
CA ALA A 497 3.14 -20.57 -16.37
C ALA A 497 3.06 -22.12 -16.40
N ASN A 498 3.96 -22.78 -17.13
CA ASN A 498 3.97 -24.23 -17.27
C ASN A 498 4.40 -24.89 -15.96
N SER A 499 5.49 -24.40 -15.36
CA SER A 499 5.97 -24.85 -14.06
C SER A 499 4.92 -24.63 -12.95
N ARG A 500 4.17 -23.50 -12.98
CA ARG A 500 3.04 -23.30 -12.05
C ARG A 500 1.93 -24.33 -12.23
N LEU A 501 1.55 -24.63 -13.47
CA LEU A 501 0.54 -25.65 -13.77
C LEU A 501 0.99 -27.03 -13.31
N LYS A 502 2.26 -27.39 -13.56
CA LYS A 502 2.85 -28.65 -13.11
C LYS A 502 2.86 -28.76 -11.58
N ALA A 503 3.24 -27.71 -10.87
CA ALA A 503 3.21 -27.68 -9.41
C ALA A 503 1.80 -27.89 -8.86
N LEU A 504 0.78 -27.26 -9.46
CA LEU A 504 -0.63 -27.45 -9.09
C LEU A 504 -1.09 -28.90 -9.32
N GLN A 505 -0.72 -29.54 -10.44
CA GLN A 505 -1.03 -30.94 -10.73
C GLN A 505 -0.43 -31.87 -9.67
N GLU A 506 0.81 -31.64 -9.26
CA GLU A 506 1.51 -32.44 -8.25
C GLU A 506 1.11 -32.04 -6.80
N LYS A 507 0.19 -31.09 -6.61
CA LYS A 507 -0.21 -30.53 -5.30
C LYS A 507 0.98 -30.00 -4.51
N ILE A 508 1.88 -29.30 -5.19
CA ILE A 508 3.04 -28.62 -4.61
C ILE A 508 2.72 -27.13 -4.52
N TRP A 509 2.98 -26.53 -3.38
CA TRP A 509 2.88 -25.09 -3.20
C TRP A 509 4.21 -24.45 -3.60
N THR A 510 4.16 -23.48 -4.49
CA THR A 510 5.29 -22.63 -4.80
C THR A 510 5.17 -21.34 -3.96
N TRP A 511 6.12 -21.10 -3.09
CA TRP A 511 6.24 -19.87 -2.33
C TRP A 511 7.32 -19.00 -2.96
N ASP A 512 6.93 -17.85 -3.45
CA ASP A 512 7.88 -16.81 -3.85
C ASP A 512 8.44 -16.07 -2.62
N ILE A 513 9.38 -15.16 -2.86
CA ILE A 513 10.00 -14.35 -1.80
C ILE A 513 8.98 -13.49 -1.06
N ASN A 514 7.89 -13.07 -1.71
CA ASN A 514 6.84 -12.27 -1.09
C ASN A 514 6.02 -13.11 -0.11
N ASN A 515 5.69 -14.34 -0.48
CA ASN A 515 4.99 -15.30 0.38
C ASN A 515 5.82 -15.62 1.63
N VAL A 516 7.13 -15.89 1.46
CA VAL A 516 8.05 -16.12 2.57
C VAL A 516 8.15 -14.89 3.47
N ASN A 517 8.34 -13.71 2.89
CA ASN A 517 8.43 -12.47 3.63
C ASN A 517 7.12 -12.12 4.35
N HIS A 518 5.97 -12.48 3.77
CA HIS A 518 4.69 -12.34 4.47
C HIS A 518 4.68 -13.15 5.78
N VAL A 519 5.12 -14.41 5.74
CA VAL A 519 5.18 -15.26 6.94
C VAL A 519 6.21 -14.73 7.94
N LEU A 520 7.42 -14.35 7.48
CA LEU A 520 8.44 -13.73 8.33
C LEU A 520 7.92 -12.49 9.07
N ASP A 521 7.18 -11.64 8.37
CA ASP A 521 6.57 -10.44 8.96
C ASP A 521 5.56 -10.78 10.07
N LEU A 522 4.75 -11.84 9.92
CA LEU A 522 3.78 -12.27 10.93
C LEU A 522 4.45 -12.69 12.24
N PHE A 523 5.68 -13.17 12.17
CA PHE A 523 6.48 -13.55 13.33
C PHE A 523 7.52 -12.48 13.71
N SER A 524 7.37 -11.26 13.20
CA SER A 524 8.31 -10.14 13.45
C SER A 524 9.76 -10.48 13.13
N LYS A 525 9.98 -11.33 12.12
CA LYS A 525 11.31 -11.70 11.64
C LYS A 525 11.73 -10.83 10.47
N GLN A 526 13.04 -10.68 10.30
CA GLN A 526 13.63 -9.92 9.21
C GLN A 526 13.27 -10.53 7.85
N ARG A 527 12.90 -9.68 6.88
CA ARG A 527 12.64 -10.09 5.50
C ARG A 527 13.93 -10.57 4.81
N ILE A 528 13.76 -11.43 3.82
CA ILE A 528 14.81 -11.81 2.87
C ILE A 528 14.81 -10.75 1.78
N THR A 529 15.89 -10.00 1.64
CA THR A 529 16.05 -8.93 0.64
C THR A 529 17.03 -9.28 -0.47
N VAL A 530 17.85 -10.31 -0.25
CA VAL A 530 18.85 -10.81 -1.21
C VAL A 530 18.76 -12.31 -1.27
N ALA A 531 18.58 -12.87 -2.46
CA ALA A 531 18.86 -14.29 -2.69
C ALA A 531 20.39 -14.48 -2.65
N GLN A 532 20.87 -15.40 -1.82
CA GLN A 532 22.33 -15.62 -1.68
C GLN A 532 22.95 -16.11 -2.98
N THR A 533 23.50 -15.18 -3.76
CA THR A 533 24.57 -15.44 -4.70
C THR A 533 25.61 -14.34 -4.45
N ALA A 534 26.69 -14.72 -3.75
CA ALA A 534 27.94 -13.93 -3.56
C ALA A 534 27.81 -12.55 -2.86
N LEU A 535 27.85 -12.56 -1.53
CA LEU A 535 28.31 -11.39 -0.77
C LEU A 535 29.85 -11.45 -0.69
N SER A 536 30.54 -10.55 -1.42
CA SER A 536 31.96 -10.31 -1.24
C SER A 536 32.22 -9.79 0.18
N ALA A 537 33.20 -10.38 0.85
CA ALA A 537 33.60 -10.01 2.20
C ALA A 537 34.48 -8.73 2.15
N GLU A 538 33.85 -7.54 2.03
CA GLU A 538 34.55 -6.28 2.28
C GLU A 538 34.15 -5.72 3.66
N PRO A 539 35.13 -5.14 4.42
CA PRO A 539 34.85 -4.59 5.73
C PRO A 539 34.02 -3.29 5.62
N LEU A 540 32.91 -3.26 6.34
CA LEU A 540 32.00 -2.13 6.42
C LEU A 540 32.65 -0.96 7.20
N ARG A 541 32.78 0.20 6.56
CA ARG A 541 32.86 1.50 7.23
C ARG A 541 31.42 2.01 7.43
N ILE A 542 30.99 2.03 8.68
CA ILE A 542 29.67 2.50 9.12
C ILE A 542 29.70 4.01 9.32
#